data_8dd5f4c31761146d8c966a1e8500d74a
#
_entry.id   8dd5f4c31761146d8c966a1e8500d74a
#
_cell.length_a   1.000
_cell.length_b   1.000
_cell.length_c   1.000
_cell.angle_alpha   90.00
_cell.angle_beta   90.00
_cell.angle_gamma   90.00
#
_symmetry.space_group_name_H-M   'P 1'
#
loop_
_entity.id
_entity.type
_entity.pdbx_description
1 polymer ?
#
loop_
_entity_poly.entity_id
_entity_poly.type
_entity_poly.pdbx_seq_one_letter_code
_entity_poly.pdbx_strand_id
1 'polypeptide(L)'
;MGHIELAAPVSHIWYFRGVPSRISLMADISPKELEQVLYFVSHIVLDPGEVPEIHKKQVLTDREYRELCEKYGSKAFRVGMGAEAIKELLIEIDLDKESKMLKDIVANSVGQKRLRAVKRLEIVEAFRISGNRPEWMILDVIPVLPPELRPMIQLDGGRFATSDLNAVSYTH
;
A
#
# COMPACT_ATOMS: atom_id res chain seq x y z
N MET A 1 26.66 3.20 6.50
CA MET A 1 25.25 3.56 6.22
C MET A 1 24.45 3.32 7.50
N GLY A 2 23.75 4.33 7.97
CA GLY A 2 22.91 4.20 9.17
C GLY A 2 21.51 3.74 8.85
N HIS A 3 20.70 3.51 9.87
CA HIS A 3 19.27 3.24 9.74
C HIS A 3 18.49 3.83 10.91
N ILE A 4 17.22 4.10 10.69
CA ILE A 4 16.29 4.59 11.71
C ILE A 4 15.14 3.58 11.78
N GLU A 5 14.94 2.97 12.95
CA GLU A 5 13.78 2.15 13.23
C GLU A 5 12.57 3.06 13.47
N LEU A 6 11.46 2.74 12.82
CA LEU A 6 10.22 3.51 12.92
C LEU A 6 9.34 2.97 14.04
N ALA A 7 8.66 3.86 14.74
CA ALA A 7 7.68 3.50 15.76
C ALA A 7 6.45 2.79 15.18
N ALA A 8 6.12 3.10 13.91
CA ALA A 8 5.05 2.46 13.14
C ALA A 8 5.47 2.34 11.68
N PRO A 9 4.99 1.32 10.94
CA PRO A 9 5.28 1.18 9.52
C PRO A 9 4.76 2.37 8.72
N VAL A 10 5.48 2.70 7.63
CA VAL A 10 5.10 3.77 6.70
C VAL A 10 5.19 3.26 5.26
N SER A 11 4.34 3.77 4.38
CA SER A 11 4.39 3.45 2.96
C SER A 11 5.51 4.22 2.26
N HIS A 12 6.28 3.54 1.42
CA HIS A 12 7.28 4.21 0.59
C HIS A 12 6.59 5.10 -0.45
N ILE A 13 6.93 6.39 -0.46
CA ILE A 13 6.25 7.40 -1.28
C ILE A 13 6.30 7.10 -2.77
N TRP A 14 7.37 6.52 -3.29
CA TRP A 14 7.51 6.18 -4.70
C TRP A 14 6.51 5.11 -5.16
N TYR A 15 6.14 4.20 -4.27
CA TYR A 15 5.19 3.12 -4.56
C TYR A 15 3.75 3.51 -4.23
N PHE A 16 3.57 4.50 -3.37
CA PHE A 16 2.27 5.05 -3.01
C PHE A 16 1.81 6.15 -3.98
N ARG A 17 2.66 7.17 -4.21
CA ARG A 17 2.33 8.36 -5.03
C ARG A 17 2.65 8.20 -6.51
N GLY A 18 3.27 7.11 -6.93
CA GLY A 18 3.50 6.82 -8.34
C GLY A 18 2.20 6.72 -9.14
N VAL A 19 2.29 6.96 -10.44
CA VAL A 19 1.15 6.83 -11.37
C VAL A 19 1.51 5.77 -12.41
N PRO A 20 0.87 4.59 -12.35
CA PRO A 20 -0.09 4.12 -11.34
C PRO A 20 0.55 3.78 -10.00
N SER A 21 -0.22 3.88 -8.90
CA SER A 21 0.24 3.47 -7.58
C SER A 21 0.47 1.96 -7.52
N ARG A 22 1.70 1.54 -7.25
CA ARG A 22 2.06 0.12 -7.21
C ARG A 22 1.43 -0.61 -6.02
N ILE A 23 1.37 0.05 -4.87
CA ILE A 23 0.68 -0.50 -3.68
C ILE A 23 -0.80 -0.70 -3.98
N SER A 24 -1.45 0.27 -4.59
CA SER A 24 -2.86 0.21 -4.99
C SER A 24 -3.14 -0.96 -5.93
N LEU A 25 -2.32 -1.14 -6.96
CA LEU A 25 -2.47 -2.24 -7.90
C LEU A 25 -2.19 -3.61 -7.27
N MET A 26 -1.16 -3.71 -6.43
CA MET A 26 -0.82 -4.96 -5.75
C MET A 26 -1.90 -5.37 -4.74
N ALA A 27 -2.36 -4.45 -3.90
CA ALA A 27 -3.39 -4.70 -2.91
C ALA A 27 -4.81 -4.80 -3.50
N ASP A 28 -4.99 -4.44 -4.76
CA ASP A 28 -6.31 -4.35 -5.44
C ASP A 28 -7.29 -3.42 -4.73
N ILE A 29 -6.79 -2.25 -4.38
CA ILE A 29 -7.55 -1.17 -3.74
C ILE A 29 -7.45 0.07 -4.63
N SER A 30 -8.49 0.91 -4.69
CA SER A 30 -8.38 2.15 -5.45
C SER A 30 -7.38 3.12 -4.80
N PRO A 31 -6.70 3.98 -5.57
CA PRO A 31 -5.73 4.94 -5.01
C PRO A 31 -6.34 5.87 -3.94
N LYS A 32 -7.60 6.26 -4.13
CA LYS A 32 -8.34 7.11 -3.17
C LYS A 32 -8.61 6.38 -1.84
N GLU A 33 -9.07 5.14 -1.92
CA GLU A 33 -9.30 4.32 -0.74
C GLU A 33 -8.00 4.01 0.00
N LEU A 34 -6.94 3.69 -0.73
CA LEU A 34 -5.60 3.50 -0.16
C LEU A 34 -5.13 4.74 0.60
N GLU A 35 -5.30 5.92 0.00
CA GLU A 35 -4.96 7.19 0.66
C GLU A 35 -5.75 7.40 1.95
N GLN A 36 -7.05 7.15 1.95
CA GLN A 36 -7.89 7.26 3.13
C GLN A 36 -7.45 6.33 4.27
N VAL A 37 -7.06 5.11 3.94
CA VAL A 37 -6.56 4.15 4.94
C VAL A 37 -5.19 4.57 5.47
N LEU A 38 -4.26 4.96 4.61
CA LEU A 38 -2.90 5.37 5.01
C LEU A 38 -2.88 6.63 5.87
N TYR A 39 -3.81 7.56 5.65
CA TYR A 39 -3.94 8.79 6.45
C TYR A 39 -4.89 8.67 7.64
N PHE A 40 -5.27 7.47 8.03
CA PHE A 40 -6.14 7.20 9.18
C PHE A 40 -7.53 7.86 9.10
N VAL A 41 -8.05 8.04 7.89
CA VAL A 41 -9.40 8.59 7.64
C VAL A 41 -10.46 7.50 7.63
N SER A 42 -10.11 6.32 7.14
CA SER A 42 -11.03 5.19 6.99
C SER A 42 -10.40 3.89 7.45
N HIS A 43 -11.25 2.93 7.80
CA HIS A 43 -10.85 1.57 8.15
C HIS A 43 -10.85 0.67 6.93
N ILE A 44 -9.96 -0.32 6.90
CA ILE A 44 -9.98 -1.38 5.90
C ILE A 44 -10.26 -2.72 6.57
N VAL A 45 -11.15 -3.52 5.96
CA VAL A 45 -11.49 -4.85 6.47
C VAL A 45 -10.34 -5.82 6.17
N LEU A 46 -9.72 -6.31 7.24
CA LEU A 46 -8.65 -7.33 7.16
C LEU A 46 -9.26 -8.73 7.17
N ASP A 47 -10.25 -8.94 8.01
CA ASP A 47 -10.99 -10.20 8.10
C ASP A 47 -12.48 -9.89 8.35
N PRO A 48 -13.38 -10.26 7.41
CA PRO A 48 -14.81 -10.02 7.57
C PRO A 48 -15.47 -10.95 8.60
N GLY A 49 -14.80 -12.01 9.05
CA GLY A 49 -15.37 -12.99 9.96
C GLY A 49 -16.67 -13.57 9.44
N GLU A 50 -17.70 -13.59 10.30
CA GLU A 50 -19.04 -14.10 9.95
C GLU A 50 -20.03 -13.00 9.54
N VAL A 51 -19.57 -11.76 9.32
CA VAL A 51 -20.43 -10.63 8.96
C VAL A 51 -20.71 -10.65 7.45
N PRO A 52 -21.97 -10.85 7.03
CA PRO A 52 -22.30 -11.02 5.61
C PRO A 52 -22.32 -9.72 4.81
N GLU A 53 -22.38 -8.58 5.48
CA GLU A 53 -22.49 -7.25 4.85
C GLU A 53 -21.17 -6.68 4.37
N ILE A 54 -20.05 -7.26 4.80
CA ILE A 54 -18.71 -6.79 4.47
C ILE A 54 -17.88 -7.87 3.80
N HIS A 55 -16.88 -7.45 3.05
CA HIS A 55 -15.91 -8.34 2.43
C HIS A 55 -14.48 -7.84 2.70
N LYS A 56 -13.53 -8.75 2.54
CA LYS A 56 -12.10 -8.44 2.73
C LYS A 56 -11.67 -7.30 1.78
N LYS A 57 -10.83 -6.42 2.29
CA LYS A 57 -10.33 -5.20 1.60
C LYS A 57 -11.38 -4.10 1.38
N GLN A 58 -12.57 -4.24 1.90
CA GLN A 58 -13.56 -3.17 1.87
C GLN A 58 -13.12 -2.02 2.78
N VAL A 59 -13.25 -0.80 2.28
CA VAL A 59 -12.96 0.41 3.07
C VAL A 59 -14.24 0.92 3.70
N LEU A 60 -14.19 1.11 5.01
CA LEU A 60 -15.31 1.56 5.85
C LEU A 60 -15.01 2.93 6.42
N THR A 61 -16.01 3.81 6.42
CA THR A 61 -15.97 5.05 7.19
C THR A 61 -16.11 4.77 8.69
N ASP A 62 -15.71 5.71 9.52
CA ASP A 62 -15.88 5.61 10.98
C ASP A 62 -17.33 5.34 11.39
N ARG A 63 -18.28 5.91 10.65
CA ARG A 63 -19.71 5.70 10.90
C ARG A 63 -20.12 4.26 10.63
N GLU A 64 -19.79 3.75 9.44
CA GLU A 64 -20.09 2.36 9.06
C GLU A 64 -19.43 1.36 10.01
N TYR A 65 -18.20 1.64 10.42
CA TYR A 65 -17.50 0.81 11.40
C TYR A 65 -18.23 0.76 12.74
N ARG A 66 -18.69 1.90 13.26
CA ARG A 66 -19.47 1.95 14.52
C ARG A 66 -20.79 1.21 14.41
N GLU A 67 -21.55 1.44 13.34
CA GLU A 67 -22.81 0.75 13.07
C GLU A 67 -22.64 -0.79 13.03
N LEU A 68 -21.56 -1.27 12.41
CA LEU A 68 -21.24 -2.69 12.38
C LEU A 68 -20.82 -3.23 13.76
N CYS A 69 -20.06 -2.46 14.54
CA CYS A 69 -19.70 -2.83 15.91
C CYS A 69 -20.89 -2.92 16.83
N GLU A 70 -21.87 -2.03 16.68
CA GLU A 70 -23.13 -2.06 17.44
C GLU A 70 -23.98 -3.27 17.07
N LYS A 71 -24.02 -3.62 15.78
CA LYS A 71 -24.85 -4.70 15.27
C LYS A 71 -24.28 -6.10 15.52
N TYR A 72 -22.99 -6.29 15.33
CA TYR A 72 -22.33 -7.60 15.37
C TYR A 72 -21.32 -7.77 16.50
N GLY A 73 -20.92 -6.68 17.15
CA GLY A 73 -19.84 -6.65 18.13
C GLY A 73 -18.47 -6.41 17.50
N SER A 74 -17.59 -5.77 18.26
CA SER A 74 -16.24 -5.40 17.79
C SER A 74 -15.31 -6.59 17.53
N LYS A 75 -15.66 -7.77 18.01
CA LYS A 75 -14.87 -9.02 17.83
C LYS A 75 -15.35 -9.89 16.67
N ALA A 76 -16.49 -9.54 16.05
CA ALA A 76 -17.07 -10.34 14.96
C ALA A 76 -16.28 -10.23 13.65
N PHE A 77 -15.51 -9.18 13.48
CA PHE A 77 -14.68 -8.91 12.30
C PHE A 77 -13.43 -8.12 12.71
N ARG A 78 -12.44 -8.08 11.84
CA ARG A 78 -11.19 -7.37 12.09
C ARG A 78 -10.93 -6.30 11.01
N VAL A 79 -10.67 -5.09 11.47
CA VAL A 79 -10.31 -3.94 10.62
C VAL A 79 -8.98 -3.35 11.06
N GLY A 80 -8.37 -2.56 10.20
CA GLY A 80 -7.15 -1.85 10.51
C GLY A 80 -7.11 -0.49 9.82
N MET A 81 -6.14 0.31 10.22
CA MET A 81 -5.85 1.63 9.64
C MET A 81 -4.35 1.78 9.43
N GLY A 82 -3.98 2.71 8.56
CA GLY A 82 -2.58 3.05 8.31
C GLY A 82 -1.80 2.02 7.51
N ALA A 83 -0.51 2.26 7.40
CA ALA A 83 0.40 1.41 6.62
C ALA A 83 0.54 0.00 7.18
N GLU A 84 0.36 -0.19 8.47
CA GLU A 84 0.41 -1.52 9.12
C GLU A 84 -0.69 -2.44 8.58
N ALA A 85 -1.93 -1.93 8.43
CA ALA A 85 -3.04 -2.69 7.86
C ALA A 85 -2.77 -3.07 6.39
N ILE A 86 -2.24 -2.15 5.61
CA ILE A 86 -1.86 -2.41 4.21
C ILE A 86 -0.73 -3.44 4.13
N LYS A 87 0.27 -3.35 5.01
CA LYS A 87 1.35 -4.32 5.10
C LYS A 87 0.82 -5.73 5.35
N GLU A 88 -0.11 -5.90 6.28
CA GLU A 88 -0.72 -7.18 6.60
C GLU A 88 -1.42 -7.77 5.37
N LEU A 89 -2.18 -6.96 4.62
CA LEU A 89 -2.81 -7.40 3.37
C LEU A 89 -1.78 -7.79 2.30
N LEU A 90 -0.66 -7.09 2.21
CA LEU A 90 0.40 -7.41 1.25
C LEU A 90 1.15 -8.70 1.59
N ILE A 91 1.35 -8.99 2.88
CA ILE A 91 1.98 -10.24 3.35
C ILE A 91 1.18 -11.47 2.93
N GLU A 92 -0.14 -11.38 2.97
CA GLU A 92 -1.04 -12.49 2.63
C GLU A 92 -1.11 -12.81 1.12
N ILE A 93 -0.56 -11.95 0.26
CA ILE A 93 -0.60 -12.16 -1.19
C ILE A 93 0.29 -13.32 -1.60
N ASP A 94 -0.32 -14.32 -2.22
CA ASP A 94 0.36 -15.40 -2.92
C ASP A 94 0.55 -15.01 -4.39
N LEU A 95 1.77 -14.62 -4.76
CA LEU A 95 2.09 -14.12 -6.10
C LEU A 95 1.82 -15.15 -7.21
N ASP A 96 2.00 -16.43 -6.94
CA ASP A 96 1.75 -17.48 -7.94
C ASP A 96 0.25 -17.68 -8.20
N LYS A 97 -0.57 -17.65 -7.16
CA LYS A 97 -2.04 -17.70 -7.30
C LYS A 97 -2.59 -16.47 -7.98
N GLU A 98 -2.14 -15.29 -7.57
CA GLU A 98 -2.54 -14.01 -8.19
C GLU A 98 -2.17 -13.97 -9.67
N SER A 99 -0.96 -14.41 -10.04
CA SER A 99 -0.53 -14.49 -11.44
C SER A 99 -1.45 -15.39 -12.27
N LYS A 100 -1.78 -16.58 -11.79
CA LYS A 100 -2.69 -17.52 -12.49
C LYS A 100 -4.07 -16.91 -12.65
N MET A 101 -4.66 -16.39 -11.56
CA MET A 101 -5.98 -15.77 -11.58
C MET A 101 -6.04 -14.58 -12.55
N LEU A 102 -5.04 -13.73 -12.55
CA LEU A 102 -4.98 -12.56 -13.45
C LEU A 102 -4.82 -12.96 -14.90
N LYS A 103 -4.03 -13.99 -15.22
CA LYS A 103 -3.94 -14.56 -16.58
C LYS A 103 -5.28 -15.07 -17.08
N ASP A 104 -6.04 -15.76 -16.25
CA ASP A 104 -7.39 -16.22 -16.58
C ASP A 104 -8.34 -15.05 -16.81
N ILE A 105 -8.28 -14.00 -15.98
CA ILE A 105 -9.09 -12.79 -16.15
C ILE A 105 -8.73 -12.08 -17.47
N VAL A 106 -7.45 -11.96 -17.80
CA VAL A 106 -6.99 -11.34 -19.05
C VAL A 106 -7.48 -12.12 -20.27
N ALA A 107 -7.48 -13.44 -20.21
CA ALA A 107 -7.95 -14.30 -21.29
C ALA A 107 -9.47 -14.22 -21.50
N ASN A 108 -10.25 -14.11 -20.41
CA ASN A 108 -11.71 -14.24 -20.42
C ASN A 108 -12.46 -12.91 -20.28
N SER A 109 -11.77 -11.76 -20.21
CA SER A 109 -12.42 -10.46 -20.07
C SER A 109 -12.05 -9.49 -21.17
N VAL A 110 -12.88 -8.46 -21.33
CA VAL A 110 -12.71 -7.38 -22.32
C VAL A 110 -12.84 -6.02 -21.66
N GLY A 111 -12.43 -4.95 -22.36
CA GLY A 111 -12.59 -3.57 -21.92
C GLY A 111 -11.77 -3.22 -20.68
N GLN A 112 -12.34 -2.41 -19.80
CA GLN A 112 -11.66 -1.86 -18.62
C GLN A 112 -11.21 -2.92 -17.62
N LYS A 113 -11.99 -3.98 -17.48
CA LYS A 113 -11.64 -5.10 -16.59
C LYS A 113 -10.36 -5.78 -17.03
N ARG A 114 -10.20 -6.02 -18.33
CA ARG A 114 -8.99 -6.59 -18.92
C ARG A 114 -7.78 -5.64 -18.73
N LEU A 115 -7.95 -4.36 -19.01
CA LEU A 115 -6.88 -3.36 -18.84
C LEU A 115 -6.36 -3.29 -17.41
N ARG A 116 -7.27 -3.30 -16.44
CA ARG A 116 -6.91 -3.33 -15.01
C ARG A 116 -6.17 -4.62 -14.66
N ALA A 117 -6.66 -5.76 -15.14
CA ALA A 117 -6.02 -7.06 -14.90
C ALA A 117 -4.61 -7.12 -15.51
N VAL A 118 -4.40 -6.57 -16.71
CA VAL A 118 -3.07 -6.50 -17.35
C VAL A 118 -2.11 -5.66 -16.51
N LYS A 119 -2.51 -4.48 -16.07
CA LYS A 119 -1.67 -3.60 -15.23
C LYS A 119 -1.30 -4.27 -13.89
N ARG A 120 -2.24 -4.97 -13.27
CA ARG A 120 -1.96 -5.74 -12.04
C ARG A 120 -1.02 -6.91 -12.32
N LEU A 121 -1.24 -7.65 -13.41
CA LEU A 121 -0.42 -8.78 -13.79
C LEU A 121 1.05 -8.37 -14.02
N GLU A 122 1.29 -7.25 -14.68
CA GLU A 122 2.65 -6.72 -14.89
C GLU A 122 3.40 -6.53 -13.56
N ILE A 123 2.75 -5.97 -12.56
CA ILE A 123 3.37 -5.74 -11.24
C ILE A 123 3.55 -7.06 -10.48
N VAL A 124 2.56 -7.92 -10.48
CA VAL A 124 2.63 -9.25 -9.83
C VAL A 124 3.76 -10.08 -10.44
N GLU A 125 3.88 -10.12 -11.76
CA GLU A 125 4.97 -10.84 -12.44
C GLU A 125 6.34 -10.22 -12.15
N ALA A 126 6.43 -8.88 -12.10
CA ALA A 126 7.68 -8.20 -11.74
C ALA A 126 8.17 -8.59 -10.33
N PHE A 127 7.27 -8.63 -9.35
CA PHE A 127 7.60 -9.10 -7.99
C PHE A 127 7.95 -10.60 -7.96
N ARG A 128 7.19 -11.42 -8.68
CA ARG A 128 7.41 -12.86 -8.75
C ARG A 128 8.78 -13.21 -9.36
N ILE A 129 9.15 -12.57 -10.45
CA ILE A 129 10.42 -12.82 -11.16
C ILE A 129 11.60 -12.28 -10.37
N SER A 130 11.49 -11.09 -9.77
CA SER A 130 12.58 -10.47 -9.00
C SER A 130 12.82 -11.11 -7.65
N GLY A 131 11.88 -11.90 -7.13
CA GLY A 131 11.94 -12.48 -5.80
C GLY A 131 11.69 -11.47 -4.67
N ASN A 132 11.30 -10.24 -5.00
CA ASN A 132 10.92 -9.24 -4.00
C ASN A 132 9.53 -9.54 -3.42
N ARG A 133 9.34 -9.17 -2.15
CA ARG A 133 8.06 -9.34 -1.47
C ARG A 133 7.24 -8.05 -1.54
N PRO A 134 5.90 -8.13 -1.76
CA PRO A 134 5.03 -6.95 -1.80
C PRO A 134 5.06 -6.10 -0.54
N GLU A 135 5.15 -6.72 0.64
CA GLU A 135 5.21 -6.03 1.92
C GLU A 135 6.45 -5.13 2.10
N TRP A 136 7.49 -5.30 1.29
CA TRP A 136 8.68 -4.45 1.32
C TRP A 136 8.43 -3.03 0.78
N MET A 137 7.30 -2.79 0.16
CA MET A 137 6.86 -1.42 -0.18
C MET A 137 6.42 -0.62 1.05
N ILE A 138 6.23 -1.28 2.19
CA ILE A 138 5.97 -0.67 3.49
C ILE A 138 7.25 -0.77 4.32
N LEU A 139 7.71 0.35 4.84
CA LEU A 139 8.98 0.45 5.56
C LEU A 139 8.77 0.40 7.07
N ASP A 140 9.50 -0.47 7.74
CA ASP A 140 9.66 -0.49 9.20
C ASP A 140 10.94 0.24 9.63
N VAL A 141 11.90 0.29 8.72
CA VAL A 141 13.24 0.87 8.93
C VAL A 141 13.58 1.74 7.73
N ILE A 142 14.08 2.94 7.99
CA ILE A 142 14.56 3.86 6.94
C ILE A 142 16.07 3.80 6.89
N PRO A 143 16.68 3.46 5.74
CA PRO A 143 18.11 3.59 5.55
C PRO A 143 18.51 5.05 5.46
N VAL A 144 19.58 5.42 6.14
CA VAL A 144 20.13 6.78 6.13
C VAL A 144 21.44 6.78 5.36
N LEU A 145 21.46 7.50 4.25
CA LEU A 145 22.68 7.72 3.48
C LEU A 145 23.55 8.79 4.14
N PRO A 146 24.90 8.68 4.02
CA PRO A 146 25.79 9.74 4.43
C PRO A 146 25.46 11.06 3.73
N PRO A 147 25.66 12.21 4.40
CA PRO A 147 25.37 13.54 3.81
C PRO A 147 26.07 13.80 2.47
N GLU A 148 27.23 13.20 2.24
CA GLU A 148 27.98 13.30 1.00
C GLU A 148 27.23 12.70 -0.19
N LEU A 149 26.39 11.69 0.02
CA LEU A 149 25.59 11.03 -0.99
C LEU A 149 24.20 11.64 -1.19
N ARG A 150 23.82 12.59 -0.33
CA ARG A 150 22.55 13.34 -0.41
C ARG A 150 22.78 14.83 -0.13
N PRO A 151 23.65 15.51 -0.88
CA PRO A 151 24.02 16.88 -0.59
C PRO A 151 22.83 17.83 -0.75
N MET A 152 22.81 18.86 0.09
CA MET A 152 21.96 20.03 -0.08
C MET A 152 22.81 21.11 -0.76
N ILE A 153 22.42 21.52 -1.96
CA ILE A 153 23.16 22.48 -2.79
C ILE A 153 22.41 23.81 -2.76
N GLN A 154 23.13 24.90 -2.49
CA GLN A 154 22.56 26.22 -2.62
C GLN A 154 22.55 26.64 -4.07
N LEU A 155 21.36 26.98 -4.57
CA LEU A 155 21.16 27.51 -5.92
C LEU A 155 21.30 29.04 -5.91
N ASP A 156 21.52 29.62 -7.11
CA ASP A 156 21.51 31.05 -7.31
C ASP A 156 20.16 31.64 -6.83
N GLY A 157 20.21 32.72 -6.05
CA GLY A 157 19.03 33.34 -5.45
C GLY A 157 18.67 32.84 -4.05
N GLY A 158 19.54 32.12 -3.37
CA GLY A 158 19.39 31.70 -1.97
C GLY A 158 18.47 30.48 -1.76
N ARG A 159 18.06 29.80 -2.83
CA ARG A 159 17.30 28.54 -2.76
C ARG A 159 18.23 27.35 -2.56
N PHE A 160 17.74 26.35 -1.83
CA PHE A 160 18.44 25.08 -1.66
C PHE A 160 17.78 23.99 -2.52
N ALA A 161 18.62 23.22 -3.23
CA ALA A 161 18.20 21.99 -3.88
C ALA A 161 18.71 20.80 -3.09
N THR A 162 17.85 19.80 -2.91
CA THR A 162 18.18 18.56 -2.21
C THR A 162 17.74 17.35 -3.04
N SER A 163 18.35 16.21 -2.75
CA SER A 163 17.94 14.96 -3.42
C SER A 163 16.59 14.45 -2.89
N ASP A 164 15.88 13.66 -3.69
CA ASP A 164 14.62 13.01 -3.31
C ASP A 164 14.77 12.12 -2.06
N LEU A 165 15.97 11.61 -1.82
CA LEU A 165 16.30 10.82 -0.63
C LEU A 165 16.15 11.61 0.66
N ASN A 166 16.38 12.92 0.62
CA ASN A 166 16.12 13.81 1.76
C ASN A 166 14.61 13.99 1.97
N ALA A 167 13.82 14.10 0.89
CA ALA A 167 12.37 14.22 0.99
C ALA A 167 11.75 13.01 1.70
N VAL A 168 12.21 11.80 1.39
CA VAL A 168 11.78 10.57 2.07
C VAL A 168 12.12 10.59 3.56
N SER A 169 13.25 11.20 3.96
CA SER A 169 13.66 11.30 5.36
C SER A 169 12.86 12.32 6.17
N TYR A 170 12.27 13.34 5.52
CA TYR A 170 11.57 14.44 6.19
C TYR A 170 10.04 14.29 6.21
N THR A 171 9.46 13.38 5.44
CA THR A 171 8.02 13.19 5.35
C THR A 171 7.45 12.19 6.37
N HIS A 172 8.29 11.71 7.27
CA HIS A 172 7.91 10.69 8.28
C HIS A 172 8.35 11.09 9.69
#